data_4b60f57201fdfbf0c2a26dbd8cafbb92
#
_entry.id   4b60f57201fdfbf0c2a26dbd8cafbb92
#
_cell.length_a   1.000
_cell.length_b   1.000
_cell.length_c   1.000
_cell.angle_alpha   90.00
_cell.angle_beta   90.00
_cell.angle_gamma   90.00
#
_symmetry.space_group_name_H-M   'P 1'
#
loop_
_entity.id
_entity.type
_entity.pdbx_description
1 polymer ?
#
loop_
_entity_poly.entity_id
_entity_poly.type
_entity_poly.pdbx_seq_one_letter_code
_entity_poly.pdbx_strand_id
1 'polypeptide(L)'
;MPERLASTRNKVRELQRTLYRAAKADPERRFHALYDKVHRRDVLERAWGQVRRNRGAAGIDGVTLAEVERYGVERLLDEVTAELREGSYRVQPSRRVWIPKPGRTERRPLSIPAVRDRIVQAALKLVAEPVFEAGFLPCRFGFRPKRTTHDALQVLIDEAWRGRRWVVETDIASCFDSIPHDRLMAAVEERICDRRLLKLVRAMLRAGVMESGVVRHEVTGTPQGGVMSPLLANV
;
A
#
# COMPACT_ATOMS: atom_id res chain seq x y z
N MET A 1 25.99 -9.69 -6.71
CA MET A 1 24.54 -9.38 -6.79
C MET A 1 23.71 -10.00 -5.66
N PRO A 2 23.73 -11.31 -5.35
CA PRO A 2 22.87 -11.87 -4.29
C PRO A 2 23.16 -11.34 -2.88
N GLU A 3 24.42 -11.09 -2.52
CA GLU A 3 24.80 -10.56 -1.20
C GLU A 3 24.31 -9.14 -0.94
N ARG A 4 24.35 -8.25 -1.94
CA ARG A 4 23.80 -6.87 -1.83
C ARG A 4 22.31 -6.90 -1.58
N LEU A 5 21.56 -7.76 -2.27
CA LEU A 5 20.11 -7.92 -2.09
C LEU A 5 19.77 -8.51 -0.72
N ALA A 6 20.57 -9.41 -0.18
CA ALA A 6 20.41 -9.95 1.16
C ALA A 6 20.66 -8.89 2.22
N SER A 7 21.71 -8.06 2.08
CA SER A 7 22.02 -6.93 2.95
C SER A 7 20.90 -5.88 2.95
N THR A 8 20.44 -5.46 1.77
CA THR A 8 19.30 -4.52 1.60
C THR A 8 18.05 -5.05 2.29
N ARG A 9 17.73 -6.34 2.10
CA ARG A 9 16.57 -6.99 2.72
C ARG A 9 16.67 -6.97 4.25
N ASN A 10 17.84 -7.17 4.82
CA ASN A 10 18.06 -7.19 6.26
C ASN A 10 17.91 -5.78 6.86
N LYS A 11 18.47 -4.74 6.22
CA LYS A 11 18.35 -3.34 6.65
C LYS A 11 16.89 -2.86 6.70
N VAL A 12 16.10 -3.18 5.66
CA VAL A 12 14.68 -2.82 5.61
C VAL A 12 13.88 -3.57 6.69
N ARG A 13 14.18 -4.87 6.92
CA ARG A 13 13.53 -5.63 7.99
C ARG A 13 13.86 -5.08 9.38
N GLU A 14 15.09 -4.65 9.60
CA GLU A 14 15.50 -4.01 10.85
C GLU A 14 14.76 -2.70 11.07
N LEU A 15 14.67 -1.84 10.05
CA LEU A 15 13.86 -0.63 10.08
C LEU A 15 12.40 -0.96 10.46
N GLN A 16 11.78 -1.93 9.79
CA GLN A 16 10.40 -2.33 10.08
C GLN A 16 10.23 -2.84 11.52
N ARG A 17 11.18 -3.64 12.02
CA ARG A 17 11.16 -4.12 13.42
C ARG A 17 11.28 -2.97 14.41
N THR A 18 12.13 -2.00 14.13
CA THR A 18 12.33 -0.83 14.99
C THR A 18 11.06 0.02 15.04
N LEU A 19 10.44 0.30 13.90
CA LEU A 19 9.18 1.05 13.82
C LEU A 19 8.04 0.30 14.54
N TYR A 20 7.90 -1.00 14.30
CA TYR A 20 6.90 -1.82 14.98
C TYR A 20 7.07 -1.83 16.50
N ARG A 21 8.30 -2.05 17.00
CA ARG A 21 8.59 -2.05 18.43
C ARG A 21 8.28 -0.71 19.06
N ALA A 22 8.68 0.38 18.42
CA ALA A 22 8.41 1.73 18.90
C ALA A 22 6.90 2.04 18.94
N ALA A 23 6.14 1.60 17.92
CA ALA A 23 4.69 1.76 17.88
C ALA A 23 3.95 0.85 18.89
N LYS A 24 4.49 -0.33 19.16
CA LYS A 24 3.91 -1.29 20.12
C LYS A 24 4.18 -0.92 21.57
N ALA A 25 5.36 -0.35 21.84
CA ALA A 25 5.75 0.11 23.17
C ALA A 25 4.95 1.34 23.63
N ASP A 26 4.52 2.18 22.69
CA ASP A 26 3.74 3.38 22.97
C ASP A 26 2.60 3.49 21.94
N PRO A 27 1.39 3.04 22.29
CA PRO A 27 0.21 3.10 21.44
C PRO A 27 -0.22 4.53 21.05
N GLU A 28 0.11 5.54 21.85
CA GLU A 28 -0.21 6.95 21.62
C GLU A 28 0.88 7.66 20.79
N ARG A 29 2.00 6.99 20.55
CA ARG A 29 3.12 7.57 19.82
C ARG A 29 2.73 7.98 18.41
N ARG A 30 3.00 9.25 18.08
CA ARG A 30 2.88 9.82 16.74
C ARG A 30 4.26 9.94 16.08
N PHE A 31 4.37 9.48 14.85
CA PHE A 31 5.63 9.43 14.11
C PHE A 31 5.78 10.67 13.22
N HIS A 32 6.83 11.46 13.46
CA HIS A 32 7.13 12.72 12.77
C HIS A 32 8.26 12.64 11.74
N ALA A 33 9.00 11.54 11.69
CA ALA A 33 10.19 11.36 10.84
C ALA A 33 10.12 9.99 10.13
N LEU A 34 9.26 9.88 9.13
CA LEU A 34 9.06 8.68 8.32
C LEU A 34 9.36 8.93 6.84
N TYR A 35 9.16 10.15 6.36
CA TYR A 35 9.33 10.47 4.95
C TYR A 35 10.77 10.26 4.46
N ASP A 36 11.76 10.59 5.27
CA ASP A 36 13.17 10.36 5.00
C ASP A 36 13.49 8.86 4.75
N LYS A 37 12.70 7.97 5.35
CA LYS A 37 12.85 6.53 5.20
C LYS A 37 12.23 6.00 3.90
N VAL A 38 11.20 6.68 3.37
CA VAL A 38 10.54 6.28 2.11
C VAL A 38 11.51 6.37 0.93
N HIS A 39 12.33 7.43 0.86
CA HIS A 39 13.29 7.63 -0.22
C HIS A 39 14.69 7.07 0.08
N ARG A 40 14.86 6.23 1.11
CA ARG A 40 16.10 5.48 1.32
C ARG A 40 16.30 4.50 0.17
N ARG A 41 17.53 4.41 -0.31
CA ARG A 41 17.89 3.54 -1.44
C ARG A 41 17.51 2.09 -1.19
N ASP A 42 17.79 1.54 -0.02
CA ASP A 42 17.46 0.16 0.35
C ASP A 42 15.95 -0.10 0.39
N VAL A 43 15.15 0.89 0.80
CA VAL A 43 13.68 0.80 0.80
C VAL A 43 13.13 0.79 -0.62
N LEU A 44 13.62 1.68 -1.50
CA LEU A 44 13.22 1.74 -2.90
C LEU A 44 13.63 0.48 -3.68
N GLU A 45 14.84 -0.04 -3.47
CA GLU A 45 15.29 -1.32 -4.05
C GLU A 45 14.39 -2.48 -3.61
N ARG A 46 14.01 -2.51 -2.33
CA ARG A 46 13.08 -3.51 -1.80
C ARG A 46 11.69 -3.36 -2.41
N ALA A 47 11.20 -2.13 -2.56
CA ALA A 47 9.92 -1.80 -3.20
C ALA A 47 9.91 -2.24 -4.67
N TRP A 48 10.95 -1.91 -5.44
CA TRP A 48 11.11 -2.40 -6.80
C TRP A 48 11.03 -3.93 -6.88
N GLY A 49 11.77 -4.65 -6.01
CA GLY A 49 11.73 -6.10 -5.97
C GLY A 49 10.33 -6.68 -5.69
N GLN A 50 9.47 -5.98 -4.95
CA GLN A 50 8.06 -6.36 -4.76
C GLN A 50 7.24 -6.10 -6.02
N VAL A 51 7.36 -4.90 -6.60
CA VAL A 51 6.63 -4.49 -7.82
C VAL A 51 6.97 -5.43 -8.99
N ARG A 52 8.25 -5.72 -9.18
CA ARG A 52 8.72 -6.67 -10.22
C ARG A 52 8.12 -8.06 -10.04
N ARG A 53 8.07 -8.57 -8.83
CA ARG A 53 7.54 -9.90 -8.52
C ARG A 53 6.06 -10.04 -8.81
N ASN A 54 5.30 -8.96 -8.63
CA ASN A 54 3.86 -8.92 -8.87
C ASN A 54 3.49 -8.92 -10.36
N ARG A 55 4.46 -8.72 -11.27
CA ARG A 55 4.29 -8.78 -12.74
C ARG A 55 3.08 -7.99 -13.26
N GLY A 56 2.75 -6.86 -12.62
CA GLY A 56 1.58 -6.07 -13.00
C GLY A 56 1.73 -5.37 -14.35
N ALA A 57 0.60 -5.12 -15.00
CA ALA A 57 0.54 -4.42 -16.29
C ALA A 57 1.03 -2.96 -16.21
N ALA A 58 1.28 -2.33 -17.35
CA ALA A 58 1.64 -0.92 -17.46
C ALA A 58 0.53 0.01 -16.93
N GLY A 59 0.92 1.15 -16.37
CA GLY A 59 0.01 2.20 -15.91
C GLY A 59 -0.50 3.07 -17.07
N ILE A 60 -0.80 4.34 -16.75
CA ILE A 60 -1.28 5.34 -17.70
C ILE A 60 -0.19 5.75 -18.72
N ASP A 61 1.06 5.72 -18.29
CA ASP A 61 2.24 6.05 -19.08
C ASP A 61 2.62 4.98 -20.11
N GLY A 62 1.95 3.83 -20.09
CA GLY A 62 2.27 2.68 -20.93
C GLY A 62 3.57 1.96 -20.57
N VAL A 63 4.34 2.46 -19.59
CA VAL A 63 5.64 1.91 -19.22
C VAL A 63 5.50 0.56 -18.53
N THR A 64 6.11 -0.46 -19.12
CA THR A 64 6.15 -1.83 -18.63
C THR A 64 7.33 -2.07 -17.69
N LEU A 65 7.31 -3.18 -16.93
CA LEU A 65 8.46 -3.59 -16.12
C LEU A 65 9.72 -3.86 -16.96
N ALA A 66 9.55 -4.44 -18.16
CA ALA A 66 10.66 -4.71 -19.08
C ALA A 66 11.29 -3.41 -19.61
N GLU A 67 10.51 -2.38 -19.83
CA GLU A 67 11.01 -1.06 -20.23
C GLU A 67 11.77 -0.38 -19.11
N VAL A 68 11.32 -0.50 -17.87
CA VAL A 68 12.07 -0.03 -16.70
C VAL A 68 13.40 -0.76 -16.55
N GLU A 69 13.43 -2.08 -16.78
CA GLU A 69 14.67 -2.86 -16.76
C GLU A 69 15.65 -2.44 -17.88
N ARG A 70 15.15 -2.15 -19.08
CA ARG A 70 15.96 -1.62 -20.19
C ARG A 70 16.47 -0.20 -19.96
N TYR A 71 15.63 0.66 -19.38
CA TYR A 71 16.00 2.04 -19.03
C TYR A 71 17.10 2.09 -17.96
N GLY A 72 17.13 1.10 -17.09
CA GLY A 72 18.03 1.01 -15.96
C GLY A 72 17.33 1.28 -14.64
N VAL A 73 17.10 0.21 -13.89
CA VAL A 73 16.42 0.27 -12.58
C VAL A 73 17.12 1.23 -11.62
N GLU A 74 18.45 1.19 -11.55
CA GLU A 74 19.23 2.07 -10.65
C GLU A 74 19.02 3.54 -11.00
N ARG A 75 19.02 3.88 -12.28
CA ARG A 75 18.76 5.24 -12.78
C ARG A 75 17.35 5.71 -12.38
N LEU A 76 16.32 4.89 -12.61
CA LEU A 76 14.95 5.24 -12.21
C LEU A 76 14.84 5.46 -10.69
N LEU A 77 15.48 4.60 -9.88
CA LEU A 77 15.44 4.75 -8.44
C LEU A 77 16.19 6.00 -7.95
N ASP A 78 17.25 6.41 -8.64
CA ASP A 78 17.98 7.66 -8.34
C ASP A 78 17.12 8.89 -8.67
N GLU A 79 16.46 8.89 -9.83
CA GLU A 79 15.52 9.95 -10.24
C GLU A 79 14.38 10.07 -9.23
N VAL A 80 13.73 8.96 -8.87
CA VAL A 80 12.66 8.93 -7.85
C VAL A 80 13.17 9.43 -6.50
N THR A 81 14.38 9.05 -6.11
CA THR A 81 14.99 9.52 -4.85
C THR A 81 15.20 11.03 -4.87
N ALA A 82 15.74 11.59 -5.95
CA ALA A 82 15.96 13.03 -6.10
C ALA A 82 14.63 13.79 -6.02
N GLU A 83 13.63 13.39 -6.81
CA GLU A 83 12.33 14.04 -6.82
C GLU A 83 11.62 13.99 -5.45
N LEU A 84 11.69 12.85 -4.74
CA LEU A 84 11.13 12.76 -3.39
C LEU A 84 11.87 13.68 -2.42
N ARG A 85 13.21 13.77 -2.46
CA ARG A 85 14.01 14.67 -1.62
C ARG A 85 13.68 16.13 -1.85
N GLU A 86 13.58 16.52 -3.10
CA GLU A 86 13.27 17.91 -3.52
C GLU A 86 11.79 18.25 -3.31
N GLY A 87 10.90 17.25 -3.19
CA GLY A 87 9.44 17.45 -3.11
C GLY A 87 8.81 17.75 -4.47
N SER A 88 9.53 17.51 -5.56
CA SER A 88 9.07 17.68 -6.95
C SER A 88 8.31 16.46 -7.47
N TYR A 89 8.34 15.31 -6.77
CA TYR A 89 7.62 14.10 -7.16
C TYR A 89 6.12 14.35 -7.35
N ARG A 90 5.58 13.89 -8.49
CA ARG A 90 4.16 13.98 -8.83
C ARG A 90 3.59 12.60 -9.09
N VAL A 91 2.52 12.26 -8.38
CA VAL A 91 1.77 11.02 -8.57
C VAL A 91 0.92 11.15 -9.83
N GLN A 92 0.96 10.13 -10.68
CA GLN A 92 0.15 10.08 -11.91
C GLN A 92 -1.23 9.47 -11.64
N PRO A 93 -2.25 9.81 -12.44
CA PRO A 93 -3.54 9.09 -12.41
C PRO A 93 -3.36 7.60 -12.69
N SER A 94 -4.17 6.77 -12.06
CA SER A 94 -4.18 5.34 -12.34
C SER A 94 -4.98 5.02 -13.60
N ARG A 95 -4.55 4.04 -14.40
CA ARG A 95 -5.30 3.55 -15.55
C ARG A 95 -6.42 2.62 -15.12
N ARG A 96 -7.67 2.90 -15.50
CA ARG A 96 -8.84 2.04 -15.25
C ARG A 96 -8.85 0.85 -16.20
N VAL A 97 -9.08 -0.34 -15.64
CA VAL A 97 -9.36 -1.57 -16.39
C VAL A 97 -10.52 -2.28 -15.72
N TRP A 98 -11.44 -2.81 -16.54
CA TRP A 98 -12.59 -3.55 -16.05
C TRP A 98 -12.33 -5.06 -16.13
N ILE A 99 -12.38 -5.74 -14.99
CA ILE A 99 -12.15 -7.19 -14.89
C ILE A 99 -13.49 -7.91 -14.68
N PRO A 100 -13.82 -8.97 -15.46
CA PRO A 100 -15.00 -9.77 -15.22
C PRO A 100 -14.97 -10.41 -13.82
N LYS A 101 -16.10 -10.41 -13.12
CA LYS A 101 -16.27 -11.22 -11.91
C LYS A 101 -16.52 -12.68 -12.30
N PRO A 102 -15.80 -13.66 -11.72
CA PRO A 102 -16.05 -15.07 -12.00
C PRO A 102 -17.52 -15.44 -11.77
N GLY A 103 -18.17 -16.08 -12.75
CA GLY A 103 -19.54 -16.54 -12.65
C GLY A 103 -20.62 -15.46 -12.62
N ARG A 104 -20.27 -14.19 -12.95
CA ARG A 104 -21.22 -13.06 -13.02
C ARG A 104 -21.02 -12.25 -14.28
N THR A 105 -22.07 -11.55 -14.74
CA THR A 105 -22.01 -10.60 -15.86
C THR A 105 -21.37 -9.26 -15.46
N GLU A 106 -21.30 -8.98 -14.17
CA GLU A 106 -20.73 -7.77 -13.61
C GLU A 106 -19.20 -7.71 -13.77
N ARG A 107 -18.69 -6.49 -13.95
CA ARG A 107 -17.26 -6.20 -13.96
C ARG A 107 -16.87 -5.40 -12.72
N ARG A 108 -15.67 -5.64 -12.21
CA ARG A 108 -15.09 -4.81 -11.15
C ARG A 108 -14.04 -3.87 -11.72
N PRO A 109 -14.00 -2.61 -11.26
CA PRO A 109 -12.96 -1.69 -11.67
C PRO A 109 -11.63 -2.05 -11.03
N LEU A 110 -10.55 -2.05 -11.80
CA LEU A 110 -9.19 -2.13 -11.32
C LEU A 110 -8.44 -0.88 -11.75
N SER A 111 -7.77 -0.23 -10.84
CA SER A 111 -6.94 0.94 -11.09
C SER A 111 -5.47 0.52 -11.08
N ILE A 112 -4.77 0.74 -12.18
CA ILE A 112 -3.38 0.34 -12.37
C ILE A 112 -2.49 1.59 -12.33
N PRO A 113 -1.77 1.86 -11.23
CA PRO A 113 -0.83 2.96 -11.15
C PRO A 113 0.39 2.73 -12.07
N ALA A 114 1.07 3.80 -12.48
CA ALA A 114 2.35 3.73 -13.18
C ALA A 114 3.38 2.90 -12.38
N VAL A 115 4.34 2.30 -13.07
CA VAL A 115 5.36 1.46 -12.42
C VAL A 115 6.12 2.26 -11.35
N ARG A 116 6.49 3.51 -11.65
CA ARG A 116 7.18 4.39 -10.70
C ARG A 116 6.31 4.70 -9.47
N ASP A 117 5.01 4.92 -9.65
CA ASP A 117 4.09 5.17 -8.54
C ASP A 117 3.91 3.93 -7.67
N ARG A 118 3.86 2.74 -8.28
CA ARG A 118 3.84 1.48 -7.52
C ARG A 118 5.08 1.29 -6.65
N ILE A 119 6.26 1.71 -7.14
CA ILE A 119 7.51 1.66 -6.36
C ILE A 119 7.40 2.60 -5.15
N VAL A 120 6.95 3.84 -5.35
CA VAL A 120 6.81 4.81 -4.25
C VAL A 120 5.72 4.37 -3.26
N GLN A 121 4.59 3.86 -3.74
CA GLN A 121 3.54 3.28 -2.88
C GLN A 121 4.05 2.09 -2.08
N ALA A 122 4.82 1.20 -2.69
CA ALA A 122 5.42 0.06 -1.98
C ALA A 122 6.46 0.51 -0.95
N ALA A 123 7.27 1.51 -1.25
CA ALA A 123 8.22 2.10 -0.31
C ALA A 123 7.49 2.75 0.88
N LEU A 124 6.45 3.52 0.61
CA LEU A 124 5.60 4.12 1.64
C LEU A 124 4.94 3.04 2.51
N LYS A 125 4.40 1.98 1.90
CA LYS A 125 3.82 0.84 2.62
C LYS A 125 4.86 0.16 3.53
N LEU A 126 6.07 -0.11 3.04
CA LEU A 126 7.14 -0.72 3.83
C LEU A 126 7.47 0.07 5.10
N VAL A 127 7.34 1.39 5.05
CA VAL A 127 7.61 2.29 6.18
C VAL A 127 6.39 2.46 7.09
N ALA A 128 5.19 2.64 6.54
CA ALA A 128 3.99 2.93 7.31
C ALA A 128 3.33 1.67 7.93
N GLU A 129 3.37 0.53 7.23
CA GLU A 129 2.72 -0.71 7.66
C GLU A 129 3.11 -1.16 9.08
N PRO A 130 4.39 -1.14 9.50
CA PRO A 130 4.77 -1.53 10.85
C PRO A 130 4.16 -0.66 11.96
N VAL A 131 3.92 0.62 11.67
CA VAL A 131 3.34 1.58 12.62
C VAL A 131 1.87 1.24 12.89
N PHE A 132 1.09 0.96 11.83
CA PHE A 132 -0.32 0.60 11.95
C PHE A 132 -0.51 -0.84 12.44
N GLU A 133 0.31 -1.77 11.93
CA GLU A 133 0.25 -3.20 12.31
C GLU A 133 0.37 -3.40 13.83
N ALA A 134 1.13 -2.56 14.52
CA ALA A 134 1.29 -2.61 15.97
C ALA A 134 -0.03 -2.37 16.75
N GLY A 135 -0.98 -1.63 16.14
CA GLY A 135 -2.30 -1.30 16.72
C GLY A 135 -3.45 -2.18 16.25
N PHE A 136 -3.25 -3.02 15.21
CA PHE A 136 -4.35 -3.83 14.70
C PHE A 136 -4.79 -4.93 15.65
N LEU A 137 -6.10 -5.10 15.76
CA LEU A 137 -6.70 -6.12 16.62
C LEU A 137 -6.33 -7.54 16.17
N PRO A 138 -6.21 -8.50 17.10
CA PRO A 138 -5.87 -9.89 16.77
C PRO A 138 -6.87 -10.57 15.84
N CYS A 139 -8.14 -10.17 15.85
CA CYS A 139 -9.21 -10.71 15.02
C CYS A 139 -9.22 -10.17 13.57
N ARG A 140 -8.35 -9.22 13.22
CA ARG A 140 -8.18 -8.76 11.84
C ARG A 140 -7.19 -9.66 11.12
N PHE A 141 -7.58 -10.26 10.00
CA PHE A 141 -6.73 -11.16 9.19
C PHE A 141 -6.42 -10.62 7.79
N GLY A 142 -7.35 -9.86 7.19
CA GLY A 142 -7.23 -9.38 5.82
C GLY A 142 -6.05 -8.43 5.60
N PHE A 143 -5.29 -8.66 4.53
CA PHE A 143 -4.19 -7.81 4.04
C PHE A 143 -3.06 -7.52 5.05
N ARG A 144 -2.91 -8.33 6.07
CA ARG A 144 -1.88 -8.18 7.10
C ARG A 144 -0.69 -9.10 6.87
N PRO A 145 0.54 -8.66 7.20
CA PRO A 145 1.71 -9.52 7.13
C PRO A 145 1.58 -10.69 8.11
N LYS A 146 1.97 -11.89 7.67
CA LYS A 146 1.96 -13.13 8.48
C LYS A 146 0.57 -13.55 9.00
N ARG A 147 -0.50 -13.06 8.39
CA ARG A 147 -1.88 -13.51 8.62
C ARG A 147 -2.41 -14.16 7.35
N THR A 148 -3.09 -15.26 7.48
CA THR A 148 -3.64 -16.04 6.38
C THR A 148 -5.13 -16.28 6.54
N THR A 149 -5.80 -16.67 5.47
CA THR A 149 -7.20 -17.14 5.52
C THR A 149 -7.34 -18.37 6.41
N HIS A 150 -6.33 -19.25 6.44
CA HIS A 150 -6.34 -20.44 7.31
C HIS A 150 -6.33 -20.06 8.79
N ASP A 151 -5.59 -19.00 9.18
CA ASP A 151 -5.61 -18.50 10.57
C ASP A 151 -7.01 -18.01 10.95
N ALA A 152 -7.71 -17.32 10.04
CA ALA A 152 -9.08 -16.87 10.26
C ALA A 152 -10.06 -18.05 10.40
N LEU A 153 -9.95 -19.07 9.52
CA LEU A 153 -10.76 -20.28 9.59
C LEU A 153 -10.49 -21.05 10.88
N GLN A 154 -9.24 -21.12 11.34
CA GLN A 154 -8.91 -21.80 12.61
C GLN A 154 -9.64 -21.15 13.78
N VAL A 155 -9.70 -19.82 13.84
CA VAL A 155 -10.47 -19.14 14.90
C VAL A 155 -11.95 -19.53 14.87
N LEU A 156 -12.57 -19.61 13.68
CA LEU A 156 -13.97 -20.04 13.54
C LEU A 156 -14.17 -21.50 14.02
N ILE A 157 -13.24 -22.39 13.67
CA ILE A 157 -13.27 -23.78 14.11
C ILE A 157 -13.15 -23.86 15.64
N ASP A 158 -12.21 -23.14 16.24
CA ASP A 158 -12.00 -23.11 17.69
C ASP A 158 -13.24 -22.59 18.44
N GLU A 159 -13.92 -21.56 17.90
CA GLU A 159 -15.15 -21.03 18.47
C GLU A 159 -16.33 -22.02 18.33
N ALA A 160 -16.40 -22.76 17.22
CA ALA A 160 -17.40 -23.82 17.05
C ALA A 160 -17.22 -24.96 18.07
N TRP A 161 -15.97 -25.37 18.33
CA TRP A 161 -15.64 -26.35 19.37
C TRP A 161 -15.99 -25.88 20.79
N ARG A 162 -15.98 -24.55 21.03
CA ARG A 162 -16.45 -23.93 22.29
C ARG A 162 -17.97 -23.87 22.39
N GLY A 163 -18.70 -24.46 21.44
CA GLY A 163 -20.16 -24.51 21.41
C GLY A 163 -20.87 -23.33 20.77
N ARG A 164 -20.15 -22.38 20.15
CA ARG A 164 -20.72 -21.27 19.41
C ARG A 164 -21.13 -21.75 18.02
N ARG A 165 -22.44 -21.87 17.76
CA ARG A 165 -22.99 -22.46 16.53
C ARG A 165 -23.63 -21.43 15.60
N TRP A 166 -23.83 -20.20 16.05
CA TRP A 166 -24.44 -19.15 15.26
C TRP A 166 -23.36 -18.24 14.68
N VAL A 167 -23.44 -17.97 13.39
CA VAL A 167 -22.55 -17.05 12.67
C VAL A 167 -23.40 -15.96 12.05
N VAL A 168 -23.02 -14.70 12.28
CA VAL A 168 -23.56 -13.54 11.56
C VAL A 168 -22.50 -13.10 10.56
N GLU A 169 -22.85 -13.18 9.27
CA GLU A 169 -22.00 -12.71 8.18
C GLU A 169 -22.46 -11.33 7.72
N THR A 170 -21.55 -10.38 7.63
CA THR A 170 -21.82 -9.05 7.11
C THR A 170 -20.70 -8.64 6.16
N ASP A 171 -21.03 -7.84 5.14
CA ASP A 171 -20.07 -7.27 4.19
C ASP A 171 -20.35 -5.78 3.98
N ILE A 172 -19.28 -5.00 3.79
CA ILE A 172 -19.39 -3.57 3.51
C ILE A 172 -19.45 -3.38 1.99
N ALA A 173 -20.60 -2.93 1.50
CA ALA A 173 -20.78 -2.65 0.09
C ALA A 173 -19.77 -1.59 -0.39
N SER A 174 -19.05 -1.89 -1.48
CA SER A 174 -18.09 -0.98 -2.11
C SER A 174 -17.06 -0.38 -1.13
N CYS A 175 -16.60 -1.16 -0.15
CA CYS A 175 -15.75 -0.70 0.96
C CYS A 175 -14.62 0.23 0.48
N PHE A 176 -13.82 -0.21 -0.51
CA PHE A 176 -12.68 0.58 -1.01
C PHE A 176 -13.10 1.88 -1.70
N ASP A 177 -14.26 1.91 -2.36
CA ASP A 177 -14.71 3.06 -3.15
C ASP A 177 -15.47 4.07 -2.26
N SER A 178 -15.91 3.68 -1.06
CA SER A 178 -16.74 4.50 -0.17
C SER A 178 -15.98 5.18 0.97
N ILE A 179 -14.69 4.90 1.17
CA ILE A 179 -13.90 5.49 2.27
C ILE A 179 -13.70 6.99 2.03
N PRO A 180 -14.25 7.91 2.86
CA PRO A 180 -14.04 9.34 2.70
C PRO A 180 -12.57 9.71 2.96
N HIS A 181 -11.95 10.46 2.05
CA HIS A 181 -10.52 10.81 2.15
C HIS A 181 -10.18 11.61 3.41
N ASP A 182 -11.06 12.49 3.86
CA ASP A 182 -10.89 13.28 5.09
C ASP A 182 -10.87 12.40 6.33
N ARG A 183 -11.79 11.44 6.43
CA ARG A 183 -11.84 10.47 7.55
C ARG A 183 -10.62 9.55 7.55
N LEU A 184 -10.27 9.04 6.37
CA LEU A 184 -9.06 8.22 6.22
C LEU A 184 -7.80 8.98 6.63
N MET A 185 -7.68 10.23 6.18
CA MET A 185 -6.52 11.05 6.56
C MET A 185 -6.50 11.37 8.05
N ALA A 186 -7.64 11.61 8.68
CA ALA A 186 -7.73 11.79 10.13
C ALA A 186 -7.22 10.54 10.88
N ALA A 187 -7.66 9.34 10.48
CA ALA A 187 -7.19 8.09 11.06
C ALA A 187 -5.67 7.87 10.84
N VAL A 188 -5.14 8.19 9.66
CA VAL A 188 -3.69 8.15 9.40
C VAL A 188 -2.95 9.12 10.31
N GLU A 189 -3.48 10.32 10.53
CA GLU A 189 -2.88 11.38 11.35
C GLU A 189 -2.88 11.06 12.85
N GLU A 190 -3.69 10.11 13.33
CA GLU A 190 -3.60 9.62 14.71
C GLU A 190 -2.22 9.03 15.03
N ARG A 191 -1.60 8.36 14.07
CA ARG A 191 -0.30 7.69 14.24
C ARG A 191 0.86 8.38 13.54
N ILE A 192 0.61 9.16 12.49
CA ILE A 192 1.64 9.78 11.65
C ILE A 192 1.41 11.28 11.60
N CYS A 193 2.39 12.07 12.04
CA CYS A 193 2.38 13.53 11.97
C CYS A 193 3.48 14.10 11.06
N ASP A 194 4.13 13.26 10.25
CA ASP A 194 5.10 13.68 9.23
C ASP A 194 4.37 14.37 8.06
N ARG A 195 4.45 15.69 7.99
CA ARG A 195 3.74 16.51 7.00
C ARG A 195 4.07 16.13 5.55
N ARG A 196 5.33 15.76 5.27
CA ARG A 196 5.76 15.39 3.90
C ARG A 196 5.16 14.03 3.50
N LEU A 197 5.13 13.08 4.43
CA LEU A 197 4.51 11.78 4.22
C LEU A 197 3.00 11.92 4.04
N LEU A 198 2.32 12.69 4.89
CA LEU A 198 0.88 12.94 4.78
C LEU A 198 0.52 13.64 3.45
N LYS A 199 1.36 14.58 2.98
CA LYS A 199 1.20 15.21 1.67
C LYS A 199 1.29 14.19 0.55
N LEU A 200 2.22 13.24 0.63
CA LEU A 200 2.38 12.17 -0.36
C LEU A 200 1.17 11.22 -0.36
N VAL A 201 0.66 10.82 0.81
CA VAL A 201 -0.56 10.00 0.91
C VAL A 201 -1.76 10.72 0.29
N ARG A 202 -1.97 12.00 0.62
CA ARG A 202 -3.04 12.82 0.03
C ARG A 202 -2.90 12.94 -1.49
N ALA A 203 -1.67 13.09 -2.00
CA ALA A 203 -1.43 13.14 -3.44
C ALA A 203 -1.81 11.82 -4.12
N MET A 204 -1.51 10.67 -3.50
CA MET A 204 -1.90 9.35 -4.02
C MET A 204 -3.42 9.16 -4.04
N LEU A 205 -4.13 9.60 -3.00
CA LEU A 205 -5.59 9.53 -2.95
C LEU A 205 -6.26 10.43 -3.99
N ARG A 206 -5.68 11.60 -4.26
CA ARG A 206 -6.20 12.62 -5.20
C ARG A 206 -5.70 12.47 -6.63
N ALA A 207 -4.80 11.55 -6.91
CA ALA A 207 -4.21 11.40 -8.25
C ALA A 207 -5.25 11.14 -9.34
N GLY A 208 -6.38 10.56 -8.97
CA GLY A 208 -7.47 10.26 -9.89
C GLY A 208 -7.28 8.99 -10.69
N VAL A 209 -8.26 8.72 -11.52
CA VAL A 209 -8.31 7.54 -12.39
C VAL A 209 -8.62 7.98 -13.81
N MET A 210 -7.80 7.54 -14.76
CA MET A 210 -8.01 7.73 -16.18
C MET A 210 -8.90 6.62 -16.74
N GLU A 211 -10.03 7.02 -17.30
CA GLU A 211 -10.95 6.12 -18.00
C GLU A 211 -11.37 6.75 -19.34
N SER A 212 -11.21 6.01 -20.42
CA SER A 212 -11.59 6.47 -21.77
C SER A 212 -11.03 7.86 -22.15
N GLY A 213 -9.78 8.16 -21.74
CA GLY A 213 -9.13 9.44 -22.06
C GLY A 213 -9.46 10.59 -21.10
N VAL A 214 -10.35 10.38 -20.11
CA VAL A 214 -10.75 11.39 -19.12
C VAL A 214 -10.22 11.02 -17.74
N VAL A 215 -9.57 11.99 -17.07
CA VAL A 215 -9.17 11.83 -15.66
C VAL A 215 -10.32 12.23 -14.75
N ARG A 216 -10.75 11.32 -13.89
CA ARG A 216 -11.74 11.59 -12.86
C ARG A 216 -11.03 11.65 -11.51
N HIS A 217 -11.30 12.71 -10.75
CA HIS A 217 -10.82 12.88 -9.39
C HIS A 217 -11.96 12.56 -8.43
N GLU A 218 -11.79 11.54 -7.62
CA GLU A 218 -12.79 11.13 -6.63
C GLU A 218 -12.42 11.76 -5.28
N VAL A 219 -13.41 12.15 -4.50
CA VAL A 219 -13.23 12.66 -3.12
C VAL A 219 -13.38 11.56 -2.08
N THR A 220 -13.74 10.36 -2.53
CA THR A 220 -13.87 9.15 -1.72
C THR A 220 -13.13 8.00 -2.38
N GLY A 221 -12.81 6.99 -1.61
CA GLY A 221 -12.28 5.74 -2.08
C GLY A 221 -10.74 5.69 -2.18
N THR A 222 -10.26 4.48 -2.05
CA THR A 222 -8.87 4.13 -2.38
C THR A 222 -8.87 3.30 -3.65
N PRO A 223 -8.04 3.62 -4.65
CA PRO A 223 -8.07 2.92 -5.94
C PRO A 223 -7.91 1.41 -5.77
N GLN A 224 -8.89 0.61 -6.22
CA GLN A 224 -8.77 -0.84 -6.22
C GLN A 224 -7.61 -1.26 -7.13
N GLY A 225 -6.58 -1.91 -6.56
CA GLY A 225 -5.33 -2.25 -7.25
C GLY A 225 -4.14 -1.36 -6.88
N GLY A 226 -4.33 -0.30 -6.13
CA GLY A 226 -3.25 0.47 -5.52
C GLY A 226 -2.50 -0.37 -4.47
N VAL A 227 -1.17 -0.22 -4.40
CA VAL A 227 -0.31 -0.97 -3.46
C VAL A 227 -0.60 -0.59 -2.00
N MET A 228 -0.97 0.67 -1.77
CA MET A 228 -1.30 1.21 -0.44
C MET A 228 -2.74 0.91 -0.01
N SER A 229 -3.67 0.73 -0.95
CA SER A 229 -5.11 0.63 -0.66
C SER A 229 -5.46 -0.43 0.39
N PRO A 230 -4.87 -1.64 0.38
CA PRO A 230 -5.16 -2.64 1.41
C PRO A 230 -4.73 -2.23 2.82
N LEU A 231 -3.62 -1.48 2.95
CA LEU A 231 -3.18 -0.96 4.24
C LEU A 231 -4.13 0.15 4.71
N LEU A 232 -4.46 1.09 3.83
CA LEU A 232 -5.32 2.22 4.14
C LEU A 232 -6.75 1.79 4.50
N ALA A 233 -7.26 0.71 3.90
CA ALA A 233 -8.56 0.15 4.27
C ALA A 233 -8.57 -0.54 5.65
N ASN A 234 -7.41 -0.85 6.20
CA ASN A 234 -7.26 -1.41 7.54
C ASN A 234 -7.05 -0.35 8.63
N VAL A 235 -6.72 0.88 8.26
CA VAL A 235 -6.53 2.01 9.16
C VAL A 235 -7.86 2.61 9.57
#